data_114f87fb5db3836a8dd5d9f964c232b1
#
_entry.id   114f87fb5db3836a8dd5d9f964c232b1
#
_cell.length_a   1.000
_cell.length_b   1.000
_cell.length_c   1.000
_cell.angle_alpha   90.00
_cell.angle_beta   90.00
_cell.angle_gamma   90.00
#
_symmetry.space_group_name_H-M   'P 1'
#
loop_
_entity.id
_entity.type
_entity.pdbx_description
1 polymer ?
#
loop_
_entity_poly.entity_id
_entity_poly.type
_entity_poly.pdbx_seq_one_letter_code
_entity_poly.pdbx_strand_id
1 'polypeptide(L)'
;MKGMKFLAKRRIEAVIFLIVFFGFFGFLGGKMGLPNMMNTIMHTAYALLLETVFNIMAITVVSGALGNLLVEFGVVRLIEVVLRPLMKPLYNLPGVAALGGVMTFLSDNPAIISLSKDAHFARYFKKYQLISLTNFGTAFGMGLVVIMFMMGKGFLPAALVGLLGAVVGSIVSTRLMQRFILKSNPELDAEISNEQGDEEQISFKSEGSA
;
A
#
# COMPACT_ATOMS: atom_id res chain seq x y z
N MET A 1 -1.62 -26.13 33.22
CA MET A 1 -2.98 -25.55 33.32
C MET A 1 -3.28 -24.40 32.32
N LYS A 2 -2.31 -23.55 31.89
CA LYS A 2 -2.54 -22.47 30.88
C LYS A 2 -2.92 -23.02 29.48
N GLY A 3 -2.33 -24.11 29.00
CA GLY A 3 -2.61 -24.66 27.67
C GLY A 3 -4.00 -25.25 27.52
N MET A 4 -4.55 -25.86 28.57
CA MET A 4 -5.90 -26.45 28.55
C MET A 4 -6.99 -25.39 28.47
N LYS A 5 -6.83 -24.22 29.13
CA LYS A 5 -7.75 -23.07 29.02
C LYS A 5 -7.72 -22.43 27.63
N PHE A 6 -6.54 -22.37 26.99
CA PHE A 6 -6.40 -21.85 25.65
C PHE A 6 -7.06 -22.73 24.57
N LEU A 7 -6.92 -24.04 24.70
CA LEU A 7 -7.59 -25.03 23.81
C LEU A 7 -9.12 -25.01 24.00
N ALA A 8 -9.60 -24.87 25.24
CA ALA A 8 -11.03 -24.75 25.52
C ALA A 8 -11.61 -23.45 24.93
N LYS A 9 -10.89 -22.34 25.01
CA LYS A 9 -11.31 -21.05 24.43
C LYS A 9 -11.43 -21.15 22.91
N ARG A 10 -10.45 -21.73 22.21
CA ARG A 10 -10.51 -21.94 20.76
C ARG A 10 -11.67 -22.83 20.32
N ARG A 11 -11.99 -23.88 21.11
CA ARG A 11 -13.15 -24.75 20.82
C ARG A 11 -14.47 -23.99 20.95
N ILE A 12 -14.62 -23.16 21.97
CA ILE A 12 -15.81 -22.32 22.16
C ILE A 12 -15.96 -21.31 21.01
N GLU A 13 -14.87 -20.64 20.61
CA GLU A 13 -14.86 -19.74 19.48
C GLU A 13 -15.28 -20.44 18.17
N ALA A 14 -14.79 -21.65 17.91
CA ALA A 14 -15.18 -22.45 16.77
C ALA A 14 -16.66 -22.84 16.77
N VAL A 15 -17.19 -23.23 17.93
CA VAL A 15 -18.63 -23.56 18.10
C VAL A 15 -19.49 -22.34 17.88
N ILE A 16 -19.14 -21.20 18.47
CA ILE A 16 -19.84 -19.94 18.26
C ILE A 16 -19.85 -19.55 16.78
N PHE A 17 -18.68 -19.64 16.13
CA PHE A 17 -18.59 -19.36 14.69
C PHE A 17 -19.52 -20.26 13.87
N LEU A 18 -19.54 -21.56 14.15
CA LEU A 18 -20.41 -22.51 13.43
C LEU A 18 -21.92 -22.18 13.67
N ILE A 19 -22.29 -21.86 14.89
CA ILE A 19 -23.68 -21.46 15.21
C ILE A 19 -24.07 -20.21 14.43
N VAL A 20 -23.21 -19.18 14.44
CA VAL A 20 -23.48 -17.92 13.73
C VAL A 20 -23.50 -18.17 12.22
N PHE A 21 -22.56 -18.93 11.69
CA PHE A 21 -22.45 -19.23 10.27
C PHE A 21 -23.69 -20.02 9.76
N PHE A 22 -24.01 -21.14 10.40
CA PHE A 22 -25.15 -21.94 9.98
C PHE A 22 -26.48 -21.25 10.31
N GLY A 23 -26.55 -20.48 11.39
CA GLY A 23 -27.73 -19.66 11.71
C GLY A 23 -27.99 -18.60 10.64
N PHE A 24 -26.95 -17.88 10.19
CA PHE A 24 -27.05 -16.89 9.14
C PHE A 24 -27.48 -17.48 7.79
N PHE A 25 -26.77 -18.52 7.33
CA PHE A 25 -27.09 -19.17 6.06
C PHE A 25 -28.40 -19.97 6.11
N GLY A 26 -28.73 -20.56 7.27
CA GLY A 26 -30.02 -21.22 7.49
C GLY A 26 -31.18 -20.24 7.44
N PHE A 27 -31.03 -19.05 8.04
CA PHE A 27 -32.03 -17.99 7.97
C PHE A 27 -32.23 -17.50 6.51
N LEU A 28 -31.13 -17.22 5.78
CA LEU A 28 -31.22 -16.82 4.39
C LEU A 28 -31.86 -17.90 3.51
N GLY A 29 -31.42 -19.15 3.67
CA GLY A 29 -31.97 -20.29 2.93
C GLY A 29 -33.45 -20.53 3.22
N GLY A 30 -33.90 -20.30 4.46
CA GLY A 30 -35.29 -20.37 4.85
C GLY A 30 -36.16 -19.26 4.25
N LYS A 31 -35.59 -18.05 4.02
CA LYS A 31 -36.31 -16.92 3.39
C LYS A 31 -36.33 -16.99 1.86
N MET A 32 -35.22 -17.39 1.25
CA MET A 32 -35.06 -17.37 -0.21
C MET A 32 -35.25 -18.75 -0.87
N GLY A 33 -35.21 -19.82 -0.09
CA GLY A 33 -35.03 -21.19 -0.56
C GLY A 33 -33.58 -21.50 -0.87
N LEU A 34 -33.12 -22.68 -0.46
CA LEU A 34 -31.71 -23.09 -0.65
C LEU A 34 -31.23 -23.03 -2.11
N PRO A 35 -32.00 -23.51 -3.13
CA PRO A 35 -31.58 -23.40 -4.52
C PRO A 35 -31.38 -21.96 -4.98
N ASN A 36 -32.30 -21.05 -4.62
CA ASN A 36 -32.21 -19.64 -4.99
C ASN A 36 -31.05 -18.93 -4.31
N MET A 37 -30.80 -19.24 -3.03
CA MET A 37 -29.66 -18.73 -2.29
C MET A 37 -28.33 -19.15 -2.96
N MET A 38 -28.17 -20.43 -3.28
CA MET A 38 -26.96 -20.94 -3.95
C MET A 38 -26.79 -20.33 -5.35
N ASN A 39 -27.87 -20.25 -6.13
CA ASN A 39 -27.83 -19.64 -7.45
C ASN A 39 -27.44 -18.13 -7.38
N THR A 40 -27.99 -17.39 -6.43
CA THR A 40 -27.64 -15.98 -6.21
C THR A 40 -26.17 -15.82 -5.83
N ILE A 41 -25.65 -16.65 -4.93
CA ILE A 41 -24.23 -16.64 -4.53
C ILE A 41 -23.35 -16.89 -5.76
N MET A 42 -23.65 -17.96 -6.52
CA MET A 42 -22.86 -18.32 -7.70
C MET A 42 -22.93 -17.26 -8.80
N HIS A 43 -24.11 -16.72 -9.09
CA HIS A 43 -24.28 -15.66 -10.08
C HIS A 43 -23.54 -14.39 -9.67
N THR A 44 -23.65 -13.98 -8.41
CA THR A 44 -22.94 -12.81 -7.88
C THR A 44 -21.42 -13.01 -7.93
N ALA A 45 -20.93 -14.17 -7.51
CA ALA A 45 -19.52 -14.49 -7.60
C ALA A 45 -18.99 -14.46 -9.03
N TYR A 46 -19.75 -15.03 -9.99
CA TYR A 46 -19.42 -15.03 -11.41
C TYR A 46 -19.39 -13.63 -11.99
N ALA A 47 -20.42 -12.82 -11.72
CA ALA A 47 -20.49 -11.43 -12.17
C ALA A 47 -19.35 -10.59 -11.63
N LEU A 48 -19.06 -10.70 -10.31
CA LEU A 48 -17.93 -9.99 -9.69
C LEU A 48 -16.59 -10.41 -10.31
N LEU A 49 -16.41 -11.69 -10.59
CA LEU A 49 -15.16 -12.20 -11.16
C LEU A 49 -14.95 -11.69 -12.59
N LEU A 50 -15.96 -11.80 -13.45
CA LEU A 50 -15.86 -11.40 -14.86
C LEU A 50 -15.93 -9.87 -15.04
N GLU A 51 -16.89 -9.22 -14.44
CA GLU A 51 -17.14 -7.79 -14.70
C GLU A 51 -16.23 -6.86 -13.87
N THR A 52 -15.79 -7.32 -12.69
CA THR A 52 -14.98 -6.49 -11.81
C THR A 52 -13.51 -6.91 -11.81
N VAL A 53 -13.24 -8.17 -11.44
CA VAL A 53 -11.85 -8.63 -11.25
C VAL A 53 -11.09 -8.64 -12.58
N PHE A 54 -11.64 -9.25 -13.64
CA PHE A 54 -10.95 -9.28 -14.95
C PHE A 54 -10.81 -7.88 -15.56
N ASN A 55 -11.79 -7.00 -15.36
CA ASN A 55 -11.70 -5.63 -15.83
C ASN A 55 -10.56 -4.88 -15.13
N ILE A 56 -10.46 -5.00 -13.79
CA ILE A 56 -9.36 -4.39 -13.01
C ILE A 56 -8.02 -4.99 -13.43
N MET A 57 -7.92 -6.31 -13.62
CA MET A 57 -6.70 -6.97 -14.09
C MET A 57 -6.25 -6.43 -15.45
N ALA A 58 -7.16 -6.31 -16.42
CA ALA A 58 -6.85 -5.74 -17.74
C ALA A 58 -6.32 -4.30 -17.63
N ILE A 59 -6.98 -3.48 -16.82
CA ILE A 59 -6.55 -2.09 -16.57
C ILE A 59 -5.19 -2.06 -15.88
N THR A 60 -4.93 -2.94 -14.92
CA THR A 60 -3.64 -3.04 -14.23
C THR A 60 -2.51 -3.36 -15.20
N VAL A 61 -2.72 -4.29 -16.14
CA VAL A 61 -1.74 -4.63 -17.17
C VAL A 61 -1.44 -3.43 -18.06
N VAL A 62 -2.47 -2.74 -18.56
CA VAL A 62 -2.31 -1.56 -19.41
C VAL A 62 -1.64 -0.41 -18.63
N SER A 63 -2.09 -0.16 -17.40
CA SER A 63 -1.49 0.88 -16.53
C SER A 63 -0.04 0.59 -16.22
N GLY A 64 0.30 -0.68 -15.92
CA GLY A 64 1.67 -1.12 -15.68
C GLY A 64 2.57 -0.92 -16.90
N ALA A 65 2.08 -1.27 -18.09
CA ALA A 65 2.81 -1.02 -19.34
C ALA A 65 3.05 0.47 -19.56
N LEU A 66 2.04 1.32 -19.37
CA LEU A 66 2.19 2.78 -19.47
C LEU A 66 3.13 3.33 -18.40
N GLY A 67 3.03 2.86 -17.16
CA GLY A 67 3.92 3.23 -16.07
C GLY A 67 5.38 2.93 -16.43
N ASN A 68 5.68 1.73 -16.93
CA ASN A 68 7.01 1.35 -17.36
C ASN A 68 7.53 2.22 -18.52
N LEU A 69 6.69 2.53 -19.51
CA LEU A 69 7.06 3.45 -20.58
C LEU A 69 7.40 4.86 -20.03
N LEU A 70 6.60 5.39 -19.10
CA LEU A 70 6.89 6.68 -18.48
C LEU A 70 8.21 6.70 -17.71
N VAL A 71 8.56 5.57 -17.07
CA VAL A 71 9.87 5.42 -16.41
C VAL A 71 10.98 5.39 -17.44
N GLU A 72 10.87 4.58 -18.48
CA GLU A 72 11.90 4.35 -19.50
C GLU A 72 12.18 5.61 -20.33
N PHE A 73 11.15 6.35 -20.70
CA PHE A 73 11.29 7.64 -21.38
C PHE A 73 11.68 8.81 -20.47
N GLY A 74 11.94 8.55 -19.18
CA GLY A 74 12.42 9.56 -18.23
C GLY A 74 11.37 10.59 -17.80
N VAL A 75 10.10 10.38 -18.12
CA VAL A 75 8.99 11.29 -17.69
C VAL A 75 8.89 11.35 -16.17
N VAL A 76 9.14 10.23 -15.49
CA VAL A 76 9.20 10.16 -14.02
C VAL A 76 10.23 11.14 -13.46
N ARG A 77 11.38 11.26 -14.11
CA ARG A 77 12.44 12.18 -13.69
C ARG A 77 12.03 13.65 -13.86
N LEU A 78 11.28 13.99 -14.91
CA LEU A 78 10.73 15.33 -15.09
C LEU A 78 9.72 15.68 -13.98
N ILE A 79 8.81 14.76 -13.69
CA ILE A 79 7.81 14.92 -12.62
C ILE A 79 8.53 15.06 -11.26
N GLU A 80 9.53 14.23 -10.99
CA GLU A 80 10.34 14.29 -9.77
C GLU A 80 10.98 15.68 -9.61
N VAL A 81 11.61 16.24 -10.66
CA VAL A 81 12.26 17.56 -10.61
C VAL A 81 11.26 18.64 -10.23
N VAL A 82 10.03 18.59 -10.77
CA VAL A 82 8.97 19.55 -10.44
C VAL A 82 8.47 19.39 -9.01
N LEU A 83 8.33 18.16 -8.53
CA LEU A 83 7.83 17.87 -7.18
C LEU A 83 8.89 18.02 -6.09
N ARG A 84 10.17 17.88 -6.42
CA ARG A 84 11.30 17.95 -5.48
C ARG A 84 11.26 19.18 -4.55
N PRO A 85 11.07 20.42 -5.04
CA PRO A 85 11.02 21.60 -4.18
C PRO A 85 9.82 21.62 -3.24
N LEU A 86 8.73 20.93 -3.60
CA LEU A 86 7.50 20.87 -2.81
C LEU A 86 7.59 19.89 -1.63
N MET A 87 8.52 18.92 -1.67
CA MET A 87 8.64 17.89 -0.64
C MET A 87 8.99 18.47 0.73
N LYS A 88 9.92 19.43 0.79
CA LYS A 88 10.35 20.01 2.06
C LYS A 88 9.24 20.87 2.71
N PRO A 89 8.61 21.84 2.03
CA PRO A 89 7.58 22.69 2.63
C PRO A 89 6.28 21.94 2.93
N LEU A 90 5.87 20.96 2.09
CA LEU A 90 4.60 20.26 2.27
C LEU A 90 4.73 19.05 3.22
N TYR A 91 5.74 18.22 3.03
CA TYR A 91 5.86 16.94 3.71
C TYR A 91 6.96 16.91 4.79
N ASN A 92 7.81 17.94 4.87
CA ASN A 92 9.01 17.92 5.71
C ASN A 92 9.93 16.71 5.39
N LEU A 93 10.02 16.38 4.11
CA LEU A 93 10.83 15.30 3.57
C LEU A 93 11.90 15.85 2.63
N PRO A 94 13.05 15.16 2.47
CA PRO A 94 14.02 15.50 1.45
C PRO A 94 13.42 15.36 0.05
N GLY A 95 13.96 16.12 -0.92
CA GLY A 95 13.44 16.17 -2.29
C GLY A 95 13.36 14.82 -2.99
N VAL A 96 14.26 13.90 -2.65
CA VAL A 96 14.27 12.50 -3.15
C VAL A 96 12.97 11.74 -2.83
N ALA A 97 12.21 12.14 -1.79
CA ALA A 97 10.90 11.56 -1.50
C ALA A 97 9.91 11.67 -2.68
N ALA A 98 10.09 12.66 -3.57
CA ALA A 98 9.26 12.81 -4.77
C ALA A 98 9.35 11.58 -5.68
N LEU A 99 10.55 11.02 -5.84
CA LEU A 99 10.75 9.77 -6.60
C LEU A 99 9.90 8.64 -6.01
N GLY A 100 9.95 8.47 -4.69
CA GLY A 100 9.15 7.46 -3.99
C GLY A 100 7.65 7.63 -4.21
N GLY A 101 7.15 8.87 -4.17
CA GLY A 101 5.74 9.18 -4.44
C GLY A 101 5.33 8.84 -5.87
N VAL A 102 6.12 9.26 -6.86
CA VAL A 102 5.84 9.01 -8.28
C VAL A 102 5.90 7.51 -8.61
N MET A 103 6.93 6.81 -8.13
CA MET A 103 7.06 5.37 -8.35
C MET A 103 5.89 4.60 -7.72
N THR A 104 5.46 4.99 -6.53
CA THR A 104 4.30 4.38 -5.85
C THR A 104 2.99 4.65 -6.60
N PHE A 105 2.83 5.85 -7.17
CA PHE A 105 1.66 6.21 -7.97
C PHE A 105 1.54 5.40 -9.26
N LEU A 106 2.67 5.13 -9.91
CA LEU A 106 2.73 4.37 -11.17
C LEU A 106 2.68 2.86 -10.97
N SER A 107 3.03 2.38 -9.77
CA SER A 107 3.11 0.96 -9.46
C SER A 107 1.79 0.42 -8.95
N ASP A 108 1.53 -0.86 -9.22
CA ASP A 108 0.44 -1.65 -8.64
C ASP A 108 0.72 -2.11 -7.20
N ASN A 109 1.98 -2.04 -6.79
CA ASN A 109 2.46 -2.38 -5.44
C ASN A 109 2.96 -1.15 -4.69
N PRO A 110 3.01 -1.18 -3.36
CA PRO A 110 3.59 -0.10 -2.57
C PRO A 110 5.12 -0.05 -2.75
N ALA A 111 5.56 0.45 -3.92
CA ALA A 111 6.96 0.58 -4.32
C ALA A 111 7.79 1.32 -3.27
N ILE A 112 7.15 2.18 -2.48
CA ILE A 112 7.80 2.91 -1.40
C ILE A 112 8.41 2.02 -0.32
N ILE A 113 7.81 0.84 -0.06
CA ILE A 113 8.35 -0.11 0.92
C ILE A 113 9.65 -0.73 0.40
N SER A 114 9.72 -1.05 -0.88
CA SER A 114 10.94 -1.57 -1.51
C SER A 114 12.03 -0.50 -1.57
N LEU A 115 11.68 0.74 -1.95
CA LEU A 115 12.59 1.86 -1.97
C LEU A 115 13.12 2.22 -0.57
N SER A 116 12.29 2.13 0.46
CA SER A 116 12.72 2.44 1.83
C SER A 116 13.73 1.43 2.40
N LYS A 117 13.84 0.25 1.80
CA LYS A 117 14.86 -0.76 2.13
C LYS A 117 16.15 -0.60 1.33
N ASP A 118 16.14 0.17 0.25
CA ASP A 118 17.34 0.45 -0.52
C ASP A 118 18.25 1.44 0.23
N ALA A 119 19.48 1.03 0.50
CA ALA A 119 20.44 1.81 1.29
C ALA A 119 20.80 3.14 0.61
N HIS A 120 20.86 3.17 -0.74
CA HIS A 120 21.15 4.41 -1.48
C HIS A 120 20.01 5.41 -1.42
N PHE A 121 18.78 4.94 -1.36
CA PHE A 121 17.61 5.81 -1.17
C PHE A 121 17.45 6.23 0.30
N ALA A 122 17.54 5.28 1.23
CA ALA A 122 17.32 5.49 2.66
C ALA A 122 18.29 6.51 3.29
N ARG A 123 19.53 6.57 2.84
CA ARG A 123 20.57 7.50 3.36
C ARG A 123 20.22 8.98 3.29
N TYR A 124 19.27 9.38 2.45
CA TYR A 124 18.82 10.77 2.33
C TYR A 124 17.80 11.17 3.40
N PHE A 125 17.35 10.22 4.21
CA PHE A 125 16.28 10.41 5.18
C PHE A 125 16.78 10.21 6.60
N LYS A 126 16.17 10.92 7.53
CA LYS A 126 16.22 10.54 8.95
C LYS A 126 15.30 9.35 9.20
N LYS A 127 15.56 8.57 10.26
CA LYS A 127 14.77 7.36 10.57
C LYS A 127 13.26 7.65 10.66
N TYR A 128 12.85 8.71 11.35
CA TYR A 128 11.44 9.11 11.44
C TYR A 128 10.82 9.52 10.09
N GLN A 129 11.63 10.14 9.22
CA GLN A 129 11.19 10.53 7.87
C GLN A 129 10.94 9.30 7.01
N LEU A 130 11.84 8.32 7.05
CA LEU A 130 11.71 7.08 6.30
C LEU A 130 10.46 6.29 6.73
N ILE A 131 10.20 6.21 8.04
CA ILE A 131 8.98 5.59 8.56
C ILE A 131 7.74 6.35 8.06
N SER A 132 7.73 7.68 8.13
CA SER A 132 6.58 8.49 7.70
C SER A 132 6.35 8.44 6.18
N LEU A 133 7.37 8.13 5.40
CA LEU A 133 7.30 7.98 3.95
C LEU A 133 6.38 6.82 3.52
N THR A 134 6.19 5.81 4.39
CA THR A 134 5.29 4.68 4.11
C THR A 134 3.83 5.11 3.88
N ASN A 135 3.43 6.30 4.38
CA ASN A 135 2.12 6.88 4.08
C ASN A 135 1.87 7.10 2.58
N PHE A 136 2.93 7.28 1.79
CA PHE A 136 2.80 7.40 0.33
C PHE A 136 2.27 6.11 -0.29
N GLY A 137 2.61 4.95 0.28
CA GLY A 137 2.05 3.67 -0.14
C GLY A 137 0.52 3.62 -0.03
N THR A 138 -0.02 4.17 1.06
CA THR A 138 -1.47 4.23 1.26
C THR A 138 -2.15 5.31 0.41
N ALA A 139 -1.50 6.48 0.27
CA ALA A 139 -2.11 7.62 -0.42
C ALA A 139 -2.02 7.52 -1.95
N PHE A 140 -0.94 6.99 -2.48
CA PHE A 140 -0.64 7.00 -3.91
C PHE A 140 -0.56 5.60 -4.54
N GLY A 141 -0.55 4.53 -3.73
CA GLY A 141 -0.51 3.16 -4.26
C GLY A 141 -1.65 2.89 -5.23
N MET A 142 -1.32 2.30 -6.37
CA MET A 142 -2.26 2.04 -7.46
C MET A 142 -2.93 3.30 -8.06
N GLY A 143 -2.37 4.50 -7.86
CA GLY A 143 -3.00 5.75 -8.27
C GLY A 143 -3.32 5.80 -9.76
N LEU A 144 -2.37 5.40 -10.62
CA LEU A 144 -2.57 5.33 -12.06
C LEU A 144 -3.68 4.32 -12.44
N VAL A 145 -3.69 3.16 -11.82
CA VAL A 145 -4.70 2.10 -12.05
C VAL A 145 -6.09 2.61 -11.70
N VAL A 146 -6.24 3.26 -10.54
CA VAL A 146 -7.52 3.80 -10.08
C VAL A 146 -8.01 4.90 -11.03
N ILE A 147 -7.14 5.81 -11.44
CA ILE A 147 -7.52 6.88 -12.38
C ILE A 147 -7.96 6.29 -13.73
N MET A 148 -7.23 5.32 -14.27
CA MET A 148 -7.58 4.67 -15.53
C MET A 148 -8.90 3.90 -15.43
N PHE A 149 -9.14 3.21 -14.30
CA PHE A 149 -10.41 2.53 -14.04
C PHE A 149 -11.58 3.52 -14.01
N MET A 150 -11.45 4.60 -13.25
CA MET A 150 -12.48 5.64 -13.13
C MET A 150 -12.72 6.35 -14.46
N MET A 151 -11.65 6.61 -15.23
CA MET A 151 -11.73 7.20 -16.57
C MET A 151 -12.49 6.27 -17.53
N GLY A 152 -12.20 4.97 -17.52
CA GLY A 152 -12.91 3.97 -18.33
C GLY A 152 -14.41 3.86 -17.99
N LYS A 153 -14.79 4.22 -16.77
CA LYS A 153 -16.19 4.30 -16.32
C LYS A 153 -16.84 5.69 -16.55
N GLY A 154 -16.12 6.66 -17.12
CA GLY A 154 -16.60 8.02 -17.35
C GLY A 154 -16.52 8.96 -16.14
N PHE A 155 -15.84 8.58 -15.07
CA PHE A 155 -15.74 9.35 -13.82
C PHE A 155 -14.39 10.03 -13.63
N LEU A 156 -13.73 10.45 -14.70
CA LEU A 156 -12.43 11.13 -14.65
C LEU A 156 -12.42 12.35 -13.72
N PRO A 157 -13.42 13.27 -13.72
CA PRO A 157 -13.41 14.41 -12.79
C PRO A 157 -13.41 13.98 -11.32
N ALA A 158 -14.17 12.95 -10.98
CA ALA A 158 -14.20 12.41 -9.62
C ALA A 158 -12.85 11.80 -9.21
N ALA A 159 -12.18 11.10 -10.15
CA ALA A 159 -10.84 10.55 -9.90
C ALA A 159 -9.81 11.65 -9.62
N LEU A 160 -9.86 12.77 -10.36
CA LEU A 160 -8.96 13.91 -10.15
C LEU A 160 -9.22 14.60 -8.80
N VAL A 161 -10.47 14.77 -8.40
CA VAL A 161 -10.83 15.27 -7.06
C VAL A 161 -10.32 14.32 -5.98
N GLY A 162 -10.48 13.01 -6.18
CA GLY A 162 -9.94 11.98 -5.28
C GLY A 162 -8.41 12.06 -5.15
N LEU A 163 -7.71 12.28 -6.26
CA LEU A 163 -6.24 12.47 -6.26
C LEU A 163 -5.83 13.71 -5.47
N LEU A 164 -6.53 14.83 -5.65
CA LEU A 164 -6.28 16.04 -4.85
C LEU A 164 -6.52 15.79 -3.36
N GLY A 165 -7.59 15.06 -3.02
CA GLY A 165 -7.86 14.63 -1.66
C GLY A 165 -6.75 13.73 -1.08
N ALA A 166 -6.24 12.80 -1.88
CA ALA A 166 -5.11 11.94 -1.50
C ALA A 166 -3.83 12.76 -1.24
N VAL A 167 -3.53 13.76 -2.07
CA VAL A 167 -2.39 14.68 -1.86
C VAL A 167 -2.55 15.43 -0.54
N VAL A 168 -3.69 16.07 -0.29
CA VAL A 168 -3.93 16.83 0.95
C VAL A 168 -3.90 15.90 2.16
N GLY A 169 -4.56 14.75 2.08
CA GLY A 169 -4.58 13.75 3.14
C GLY A 169 -3.18 13.20 3.45
N SER A 170 -2.37 12.95 2.43
CA SER A 170 -0.98 12.49 2.61
C SER A 170 -0.08 13.53 3.27
N ILE A 171 -0.25 14.82 2.95
CA ILE A 171 0.49 15.91 3.61
C ILE A 171 0.18 15.91 5.11
N VAL A 172 -1.11 15.89 5.45
CA VAL A 172 -1.55 15.91 6.85
C VAL A 172 -1.10 14.67 7.60
N SER A 173 -1.34 13.48 7.03
CA SER A 173 -1.01 12.20 7.68
C SER A 173 0.49 12.05 7.88
N THR A 174 1.32 12.38 6.88
CA THR A 174 2.79 12.28 6.97
C THR A 174 3.33 13.22 8.05
N ARG A 175 2.89 14.48 8.08
CA ARG A 175 3.31 15.44 9.10
C ARG A 175 2.85 15.06 10.50
N LEU A 176 1.63 14.58 10.62
CA LEU A 176 1.08 14.12 11.89
C LEU A 176 1.87 12.92 12.41
N MET A 177 2.13 11.94 11.55
CA MET A 177 2.93 10.75 11.87
C MET A 177 4.34 11.13 12.33
N GLN A 178 5.02 12.06 11.64
CA GLN A 178 6.34 12.56 12.05
C GLN A 178 6.31 13.15 13.47
N ARG A 179 5.30 13.95 13.79
CA ARG A 179 5.14 14.53 15.13
C ARG A 179 4.93 13.47 16.20
N PHE A 180 4.09 12.46 15.93
CA PHE A 180 3.85 11.37 16.88
C PHE A 180 5.09 10.50 17.08
N ILE A 181 5.80 10.17 16.01
CA ILE A 181 7.04 9.38 16.08
C ILE A 181 8.08 10.10 16.93
N LEU A 182 8.36 11.37 16.64
CA LEU A 182 9.35 12.16 17.38
C LEU A 182 8.97 12.39 18.85
N LYS A 183 7.67 12.50 19.15
CA LYS A 183 7.21 12.62 20.53
C LYS A 183 7.41 11.33 21.33
N SER A 184 7.23 10.18 20.70
CA SER A 184 7.35 8.87 21.32
C SER A 184 8.78 8.34 21.34
N ASN A 185 9.58 8.66 20.33
CA ASN A 185 10.93 8.14 20.12
C ASN A 185 11.84 9.24 19.56
N PRO A 186 12.33 10.17 20.40
CA PRO A 186 13.19 11.28 19.96
C PRO A 186 14.51 10.81 19.31
N GLU A 187 14.98 9.62 19.65
CA GLU A 187 16.19 9.00 19.10
C GLU A 187 16.10 8.72 17.59
N LEU A 188 14.90 8.68 17.04
CA LEU A 188 14.69 8.48 15.59
C LEU A 188 14.95 9.75 14.77
N ASP A 189 15.29 10.88 15.40
CA ASP A 189 15.77 12.08 14.69
C ASP A 189 17.23 11.93 14.20
N ALA A 190 17.89 10.82 14.50
CA ALA A 190 19.21 10.53 13.98
C ALA A 190 19.19 10.26 12.48
N GLU A 191 20.25 10.66 11.78
CA GLU A 191 20.51 10.26 10.40
C GLU A 191 20.77 8.75 10.34
N ILE A 192 20.39 8.14 9.21
CA ILE A 192 20.72 6.74 8.95
C ILE A 192 22.21 6.72 8.61
N SER A 193 23.05 6.51 9.62
CA SER A 193 24.48 6.27 9.42
C SER A 193 24.66 4.94 8.69
N ASN A 194 25.77 4.79 7.94
CA ASN A 194 26.08 3.65 7.08
C ASN A 194 26.29 2.29 7.82
N GLU A 195 25.70 2.10 8.98
CA GLU A 195 25.80 0.84 9.74
C GLU A 195 25.31 -0.39 8.96
N GLN A 196 24.37 -0.20 8.03
CA GLN A 196 23.93 -1.30 7.16
C GLN A 196 24.93 -1.64 6.03
N GLY A 197 25.77 -0.71 5.63
CA GLY A 197 26.84 -0.97 4.65
C GLY A 197 27.99 -1.76 5.25
N ASP A 198 28.24 -1.62 6.54
CA ASP A 198 29.30 -2.34 7.23
C ASP A 198 28.91 -3.78 7.59
N GLU A 199 27.63 -4.03 7.89
CA GLU A 199 27.13 -5.40 8.13
C GLU A 199 27.10 -6.23 6.85
N GLU A 200 26.71 -5.66 5.70
CA GLU A 200 26.77 -6.35 4.41
C GLU A 200 28.22 -6.61 3.96
N GLN A 201 29.15 -5.67 4.19
CA GLN A 201 30.57 -5.90 3.87
C GLN A 201 31.20 -6.95 4.79
N ILE A 202 30.80 -7.04 6.03
CA ILE A 202 31.25 -8.06 6.98
C ILE A 202 30.69 -9.43 6.58
N SER A 203 29.44 -9.53 6.16
CA SER A 203 28.82 -10.76 5.67
C SER A 203 29.51 -11.28 4.39
N PHE A 204 29.74 -10.42 3.41
CA PHE A 204 30.47 -10.78 2.18
C PHE A 204 31.91 -11.22 2.42
N LYS A 205 32.55 -10.66 3.45
CA LYS A 205 33.94 -11.01 3.79
C LYS A 205 34.04 -12.33 4.55
N SER A 206 32.99 -12.74 5.25
CA SER A 206 32.93 -14.03 5.97
C SER A 206 32.61 -15.21 5.06
N GLU A 207 31.84 -15.00 3.95
CA GLU A 207 31.55 -16.05 2.97
C GLU A 207 32.66 -16.28 1.94
N GLY A 208 33.56 -15.31 1.75
CA GLY A 208 34.69 -15.41 0.83
C GLY A 208 35.96 -16.04 1.40
N SER A 209 35.95 -16.50 2.66
CA SER A 209 37.12 -17.08 3.36
C SER A 209 36.89 -18.51 3.87
N ALA A 210 35.98 -19.27 3.26
CA ALA A 210 35.78 -20.70 3.55
C ALA A 210 36.08 -21.55 2.31
#